data_0bdabe610fed0e4f69cb470c869606b1
#
_entry.id   0bdabe610fed0e4f69cb470c869606b1
#
_cell.length_a   1.000
_cell.length_b   1.000
_cell.length_c   1.000
_cell.angle_alpha   90.00
_cell.angle_beta   90.00
_cell.angle_gamma   90.00
#
_symmetry.space_group_name_H-M   'P 1'
#
loop_
_entity.id
_entity.type
_entity.pdbx_description
1 polymer ?
#
loop_
_entity_poly.entity_id
_entity_poly.type
_entity_poly.pdbx_seq_one_letter_code
_entity_poly.pdbx_strand_id
1 'polypeptide(L)'
;MGFFRKIMTAWQRLFSGAGESLSEDYIGKNAPKKLRAGLYATLASLLLLLLLGWYWSQEPAEFNIHVKANTGAVIGETTTSALINVVDVLLDKPGGYLSNDIMPPGVWLDNQPSWEYGVIIQVRDLSKAMRESFSRSQSQSVEDTDLSLAEPRFNVDHVRWAAPWPEREYREGRNYVTSYLERLSDEEAFDAQFYARADNLRYWLGTVEKRLGSLSQRLSASVGQRRINTDLSGSLGARQSTESPRELVIKTSWWKIDNVFYEARGTSWALVHSLKGVE
;
A
#
# COMPACT_ATOMS: atom_id res chain seq x y z
N MET A 1 -12.93 11.21 25.70
CA MET A 1 -12.48 10.26 26.77
C MET A 1 -13.59 9.51 27.49
N GLY A 2 -14.88 9.90 27.42
CA GLY A 2 -15.98 9.25 28.15
C GLY A 2 -16.58 7.99 27.52
N PHE A 3 -16.53 7.87 26.19
CA PHE A 3 -17.21 6.77 25.47
C PHE A 3 -16.43 5.43 25.58
N PHE A 4 -15.13 5.45 25.40
CA PHE A 4 -14.27 4.27 25.55
C PHE A 4 -14.30 3.70 26.96
N ARG A 5 -14.36 4.56 27.99
CA ARG A 5 -14.45 4.12 29.39
C ARG A 5 -15.80 3.46 29.69
N LYS A 6 -16.89 3.90 29.06
CA LYS A 6 -18.22 3.25 29.19
C LYS A 6 -18.27 1.88 28.52
N ILE A 7 -17.64 1.73 27.36
CA ILE A 7 -17.54 0.43 26.66
C ILE A 7 -16.68 -0.52 27.48
N MET A 8 -15.52 -0.08 27.94
CA MET A 8 -14.61 -0.91 28.72
C MET A 8 -15.21 -1.34 30.08
N THR A 9 -15.96 -0.46 30.75
CA THR A 9 -16.70 -0.83 31.98
C THR A 9 -17.90 -1.74 31.70
N ALA A 10 -18.56 -1.62 30.57
CA ALA A 10 -19.60 -2.55 30.13
C ALA A 10 -19.02 -3.94 29.85
N TRP A 11 -17.87 -4.00 29.18
CA TRP A 11 -17.11 -5.24 28.94
C TRP A 11 -16.62 -5.86 30.23
N GLN A 12 -16.05 -5.10 31.15
CA GLN A 12 -15.64 -5.60 32.47
C GLN A 12 -16.80 -6.15 33.27
N ARG A 13 -18.00 -5.52 33.27
CA ARG A 13 -19.20 -6.03 33.94
C ARG A 13 -19.77 -7.29 33.27
N LEU A 14 -19.57 -7.49 31.96
CA LEU A 14 -19.96 -8.71 31.25
C LEU A 14 -19.04 -9.90 31.61
N PHE A 15 -17.74 -9.64 31.83
CA PHE A 15 -16.75 -10.68 32.08
C PHE A 15 -16.41 -10.90 33.55
N SER A 16 -16.64 -9.94 34.46
CA SER A 16 -16.39 -10.11 35.91
C SER A 16 -17.38 -11.05 36.62
N GLY A 17 -18.51 -11.36 35.97
CA GLY A 17 -19.41 -12.42 36.43
C GLY A 17 -19.11 -13.83 35.96
N ALA A 18 -18.05 -14.00 35.11
CA ALA A 18 -17.72 -15.28 34.49
C ALA A 18 -16.57 -16.04 35.19
N GLY A 19 -16.11 -15.54 36.33
CA GLY A 19 -14.99 -16.14 37.10
C GLY A 19 -15.35 -17.27 38.03
N GLU A 20 -16.65 -17.60 38.21
CA GLU A 20 -17.07 -18.77 38.99
C GLU A 20 -17.31 -19.95 38.05
N SER A 21 -16.39 -20.91 38.12
CA SER A 21 -16.44 -22.30 37.62
C SER A 21 -17.49 -22.58 36.53
N LEU A 22 -17.04 -22.47 35.27
CA LEU A 22 -17.74 -23.06 34.14
C LEU A 22 -17.64 -24.59 34.25
N SER A 23 -18.55 -25.22 35.03
CA SER A 23 -18.83 -26.63 34.89
C SER A 23 -19.54 -26.86 33.57
N GLU A 24 -19.23 -27.96 32.88
CA GLU A 24 -19.77 -28.34 31.55
C GLU A 24 -21.31 -28.32 31.46
N ASP A 25 -22.02 -28.31 32.59
CA ASP A 25 -23.47 -28.26 32.66
C ASP A 25 -24.09 -26.87 32.33
N TYR A 26 -23.31 -25.78 32.29
CA TYR A 26 -23.87 -24.44 32.07
C TYR A 26 -24.00 -24.04 30.59
N ILE A 27 -23.42 -24.80 29.67
CA ILE A 27 -23.54 -24.56 28.21
C ILE A 27 -24.82 -25.19 27.64
N GLY A 28 -25.51 -26.04 28.40
CA GLY A 28 -26.75 -26.75 28.02
C GLY A 28 -28.02 -25.90 28.13
N LYS A 29 -29.17 -26.55 27.93
CA LYS A 29 -30.54 -25.98 27.90
C LYS A 29 -30.94 -25.07 29.08
N ASN A 30 -30.18 -25.03 30.18
CA ASN A 30 -30.47 -24.32 31.42
C ASN A 30 -29.72 -23.00 31.59
N ALA A 31 -28.90 -22.56 30.65
CA ALA A 31 -28.19 -21.28 30.74
C ALA A 31 -29.18 -20.10 30.85
N PRO A 32 -28.95 -19.12 31.74
CA PRO A 32 -29.86 -17.99 31.93
C PRO A 32 -30.00 -17.21 30.60
N LYS A 33 -31.24 -16.74 30.33
CA LYS A 33 -31.56 -16.04 29.05
C LYS A 33 -30.57 -14.92 28.71
N LYS A 34 -30.06 -14.18 29.73
CA LYS A 34 -29.06 -13.11 29.54
C LYS A 34 -27.72 -13.64 29.06
N LEU A 35 -27.26 -14.81 29.53
CA LEU A 35 -26.01 -15.43 29.11
C LEU A 35 -26.10 -15.90 27.66
N ARG A 36 -27.22 -16.53 27.25
CA ARG A 36 -27.47 -16.93 25.86
C ARG A 36 -27.56 -15.72 24.93
N ALA A 37 -28.24 -14.67 25.34
CA ALA A 37 -28.32 -13.42 24.57
C ALA A 37 -26.94 -12.80 24.39
N GLY A 38 -26.09 -12.77 25.44
CA GLY A 38 -24.72 -12.32 25.37
C GLY A 38 -23.88 -13.15 24.39
N LEU A 39 -24.00 -14.50 24.49
CA LEU A 39 -23.28 -15.40 23.57
C LEU A 39 -23.68 -15.17 22.09
N TYR A 40 -25.00 -15.07 21.82
CA TYR A 40 -25.48 -14.79 20.45
C TYR A 40 -25.02 -13.43 19.95
N ALA A 41 -25.02 -12.40 20.79
CA ALA A 41 -24.52 -11.08 20.44
C ALA A 41 -23.02 -11.11 20.10
N THR A 42 -22.22 -11.83 20.87
CA THR A 42 -20.78 -12.01 20.61
C THR A 42 -20.54 -12.77 19.31
N LEU A 43 -21.26 -13.87 19.07
CA LEU A 43 -21.16 -14.65 17.84
C LEU A 43 -21.59 -13.83 16.62
N ALA A 44 -22.68 -13.07 16.74
CA ALA A 44 -23.15 -12.18 15.67
C ALA A 44 -22.13 -11.08 15.36
N SER A 45 -21.51 -10.48 16.39
CA SER A 45 -20.44 -9.48 16.21
C SER A 45 -19.21 -10.08 15.55
N LEU A 46 -18.81 -11.29 15.96
CA LEU A 46 -17.67 -11.99 15.33
C LEU A 46 -17.96 -12.31 13.86
N LEU A 47 -19.17 -12.81 13.56
CA LEU A 47 -19.60 -13.08 12.21
C LEU A 47 -19.61 -11.80 11.34
N LEU A 48 -20.10 -10.69 11.90
CA LEU A 48 -20.09 -9.39 11.23
C LEU A 48 -18.65 -8.96 10.90
N LEU A 49 -17.72 -9.07 11.86
CA LEU A 49 -16.31 -8.74 11.66
C LEU A 49 -15.64 -9.62 10.61
N LEU A 50 -15.98 -10.92 10.57
CA LEU A 50 -15.47 -11.84 9.55
C LEU A 50 -16.00 -11.49 8.16
N LEU A 51 -17.30 -11.18 8.03
CA LEU A 51 -17.90 -10.76 6.76
C LEU A 51 -17.32 -9.43 6.29
N LEU A 52 -17.12 -8.48 7.21
CA LEU A 52 -16.50 -7.19 6.91
C LEU A 52 -15.04 -7.36 6.49
N GLY A 53 -14.29 -8.21 7.19
CA GLY A 53 -12.90 -8.54 6.82
C GLY A 53 -12.82 -9.21 5.44
N TRP A 54 -13.73 -10.14 5.14
CA TRP A 54 -13.83 -10.73 3.80
C TRP A 54 -14.15 -9.68 2.73
N TYR A 55 -15.06 -8.75 2.99
CA TYR A 55 -15.38 -7.66 2.06
C TYR A 55 -14.17 -6.73 1.84
N TRP A 56 -13.42 -6.38 2.90
CA TRP A 56 -12.24 -5.54 2.82
C TRP A 56 -11.02 -6.24 2.19
N SER A 57 -11.02 -7.57 2.19
CA SER A 57 -9.95 -8.36 1.55
C SER A 57 -10.07 -8.44 0.02
N GLN A 58 -11.14 -7.86 -0.57
CA GLN A 58 -11.30 -7.88 -2.03
C GLN A 58 -10.33 -6.91 -2.69
N GLU A 59 -9.56 -7.42 -3.65
CA GLU A 59 -8.68 -6.59 -4.45
C GLU A 59 -9.49 -5.82 -5.51
N PRO A 60 -9.10 -4.56 -5.80
CA PRO A 60 -9.73 -3.78 -6.85
C PRO A 60 -9.56 -4.43 -8.22
N ALA A 61 -10.60 -4.37 -9.02
CA ALA A 61 -10.55 -4.77 -10.42
C ALA A 61 -9.64 -3.81 -11.23
N GLU A 62 -9.18 -4.28 -12.39
CA GLU A 62 -8.52 -3.40 -13.35
C GLU A 62 -9.52 -2.35 -13.87
N PHE A 63 -9.05 -1.13 -14.03
CA PHE A 63 -9.82 -0.05 -14.65
C PHE A 63 -9.23 0.34 -16.02
N ASN A 64 -10.08 0.86 -16.89
CA ASN A 64 -9.63 1.42 -18.15
C ASN A 64 -9.38 2.92 -17.98
N ILE A 65 -8.26 3.41 -18.45
CA ILE A 65 -7.95 4.83 -18.48
C ILE A 65 -8.76 5.42 -19.64
N HIS A 66 -9.85 6.13 -19.30
CA HIS A 66 -10.64 6.83 -20.31
C HIS A 66 -9.97 8.14 -20.66
N VAL A 67 -9.34 8.19 -21.82
CA VAL A 67 -8.96 9.44 -22.45
C VAL A 67 -10.25 10.09 -22.96
N LYS A 68 -10.46 11.36 -22.66
CA LYS A 68 -11.54 12.14 -23.29
C LYS A 68 -11.22 12.28 -24.79
N ALA A 69 -11.70 11.34 -25.59
CA ALA A 69 -11.42 11.22 -27.02
C ALA A 69 -11.92 12.39 -27.89
N ASN A 70 -12.52 13.43 -27.32
CA ASN A 70 -13.24 14.46 -28.05
C ASN A 70 -12.63 15.86 -28.06
N THR A 71 -11.53 16.09 -27.40
CA THR A 71 -10.79 17.36 -27.46
C THR A 71 -9.32 17.02 -27.40
N GLY A 72 -8.55 17.34 -28.41
CA GLY A 72 -7.15 16.99 -28.67
C GLY A 72 -6.40 16.53 -27.42
N ALA A 73 -6.13 15.23 -27.35
CA ALA A 73 -5.45 14.64 -26.20
C ALA A 73 -4.10 15.34 -25.98
N VAL A 74 -3.95 15.94 -24.81
CA VAL A 74 -2.69 16.61 -24.45
C VAL A 74 -1.65 15.56 -24.05
N ILE A 75 -0.42 15.73 -24.51
CA ILE A 75 0.69 14.83 -24.18
C ILE A 75 0.86 14.80 -22.66
N GLY A 76 0.82 13.60 -22.06
CA GLY A 76 0.95 13.40 -20.62
C GLY A 76 -0.38 13.34 -19.84
N GLU A 77 -1.50 13.67 -20.47
CA GLU A 77 -2.82 13.57 -19.85
C GLU A 77 -3.12 12.14 -19.37
N THR A 78 -2.88 11.15 -20.22
CA THR A 78 -3.10 9.73 -19.92
C THR A 78 -2.23 9.25 -18.77
N THR A 79 -0.95 9.61 -18.78
CA THR A 79 0.01 9.23 -17.73
C THR A 79 -0.38 9.84 -16.38
N THR A 80 -0.74 11.12 -16.38
CA THR A 80 -1.14 11.85 -15.17
C THR A 80 -2.47 11.32 -14.63
N SER A 81 -3.43 11.08 -15.51
CA SER A 81 -4.72 10.47 -15.15
C SER A 81 -4.56 9.05 -14.60
N ALA A 82 -3.64 8.26 -15.15
CA ALA A 82 -3.32 6.93 -14.63
C ALA A 82 -2.81 7.00 -13.18
N LEU A 83 -1.91 7.92 -12.88
CA LEU A 83 -1.41 8.13 -11.52
C LEU A 83 -2.55 8.53 -10.57
N ILE A 84 -3.40 9.49 -10.96
CA ILE A 84 -4.54 9.93 -10.16
C ILE A 84 -5.48 8.74 -9.87
N ASN A 85 -5.87 7.98 -10.90
CA ASN A 85 -6.79 6.86 -10.76
C ASN A 85 -6.21 5.74 -9.90
N VAL A 86 -4.91 5.46 -9.99
CA VAL A 86 -4.25 4.46 -9.12
C VAL A 86 -4.32 4.91 -7.66
N VAL A 87 -4.10 6.19 -7.37
CA VAL A 87 -4.20 6.73 -6.00
C VAL A 87 -5.66 6.70 -5.52
N ASP A 88 -6.63 7.07 -6.37
CA ASP A 88 -8.04 7.02 -6.01
C ASP A 88 -8.49 5.59 -5.66
N VAL A 89 -8.12 4.60 -6.48
CA VAL A 89 -8.44 3.20 -6.18
C VAL A 89 -7.74 2.73 -4.91
N LEU A 90 -6.48 3.14 -4.66
CA LEU A 90 -5.76 2.81 -3.42
C LEU A 90 -6.50 3.31 -2.18
N LEU A 91 -7.05 4.53 -2.25
CA LEU A 91 -7.70 5.20 -1.11
C LEU A 91 -9.18 4.82 -0.93
N ASP A 92 -9.89 4.54 -2.04
CA ASP A 92 -11.34 4.39 -2.05
C ASP A 92 -11.82 2.95 -2.30
N LYS A 93 -10.89 1.97 -2.36
CA LYS A 93 -11.23 0.54 -2.42
C LYS A 93 -12.05 0.08 -1.21
N PRO A 94 -12.69 -1.10 -1.26
CA PRO A 94 -13.40 -1.67 -0.10
C PRO A 94 -12.55 -1.65 1.16
N GLY A 95 -13.05 -1.02 2.21
CA GLY A 95 -12.33 -0.82 3.47
C GLY A 95 -11.44 0.44 3.51
N GLY A 96 -11.27 1.14 2.40
CA GLY A 96 -10.35 2.28 2.33
C GLY A 96 -8.88 1.87 2.38
N TYR A 97 -8.03 2.73 2.93
CA TYR A 97 -6.62 2.45 3.18
C TYR A 97 -6.45 1.70 4.50
N LEU A 98 -5.84 0.52 4.49
CA LEU A 98 -5.79 -0.41 5.62
C LEU A 98 -4.40 -0.55 6.27
N SER A 99 -3.34 -0.08 5.63
CA SER A 99 -1.95 -0.29 6.10
C SER A 99 -1.68 0.30 7.49
N ASN A 100 -2.45 1.28 7.91
CA ASN A 100 -2.30 1.95 9.21
C ASN A 100 -3.45 1.64 10.19
N ASP A 101 -4.34 0.70 9.86
CA ASP A 101 -5.42 0.28 10.74
C ASP A 101 -4.89 -0.46 11.97
N ILE A 102 -5.38 -0.05 13.14
CA ILE A 102 -5.05 -0.66 14.44
C ILE A 102 -6.23 -1.42 15.06
N MET A 103 -7.38 -1.43 14.41
CA MET A 103 -8.61 -2.07 14.91
C MET A 103 -9.09 -3.19 14.00
N PRO A 104 -9.73 -4.22 14.56
CA PRO A 104 -10.39 -5.25 13.77
C PRO A 104 -11.55 -4.66 12.90
N PRO A 105 -11.76 -5.18 11.68
CA PRO A 105 -11.04 -6.29 11.08
C PRO A 105 -9.73 -5.89 10.38
N GLY A 106 -9.43 -4.60 10.15
CA GLY A 106 -8.27 -4.11 9.40
C GLY A 106 -6.95 -4.71 9.88
N VAL A 107 -6.70 -4.71 11.19
CA VAL A 107 -5.46 -5.24 11.79
C VAL A 107 -5.23 -6.75 11.55
N TRP A 108 -6.26 -7.50 11.16
CA TRP A 108 -6.14 -8.93 10.83
C TRP A 108 -5.85 -9.19 9.36
N LEU A 109 -5.90 -8.16 8.54
CA LEU A 109 -5.74 -8.24 7.08
C LEU A 109 -4.31 -7.83 6.70
N ASP A 110 -3.35 -8.71 6.83
CA ASP A 110 -1.94 -8.44 6.53
C ASP A 110 -1.61 -8.46 5.03
N ASN A 111 -2.41 -9.17 4.24
CA ASN A 111 -2.27 -9.23 2.78
C ASN A 111 -2.62 -7.90 2.11
N GLN A 112 -3.70 -7.24 2.53
CA GLN A 112 -4.14 -5.96 1.96
C GLN A 112 -3.12 -4.82 2.19
N PRO A 113 -2.59 -4.60 3.39
CA PRO A 113 -1.47 -3.69 3.61
C PRO A 113 -0.25 -3.97 2.72
N SER A 114 0.05 -5.24 2.47
CA SER A 114 1.15 -5.63 1.59
C SER A 114 0.87 -5.28 0.13
N TRP A 115 -0.37 -5.48 -0.34
CA TRP A 115 -0.83 -5.04 -1.66
C TRP A 115 -0.76 -3.52 -1.79
N GLU A 116 -1.28 -2.78 -0.81
CA GLU A 116 -1.23 -1.30 -0.77
C GLU A 116 0.20 -0.78 -0.82
N TYR A 117 1.12 -1.45 -0.10
CA TYR A 117 2.54 -1.11 -0.15
C TYR A 117 3.12 -1.27 -1.55
N GLY A 118 2.78 -2.35 -2.25
CA GLY A 118 3.17 -2.54 -3.65
C GLY A 118 2.68 -1.43 -4.56
N VAL A 119 1.43 -0.99 -4.39
CA VAL A 119 0.83 0.11 -5.16
C VAL A 119 1.52 1.44 -4.86
N ILE A 120 1.65 1.81 -3.57
CA ILE A 120 2.21 3.12 -3.20
C ILE A 120 3.66 3.28 -3.63
N ILE A 121 4.46 2.21 -3.69
CA ILE A 121 5.82 2.26 -4.22
C ILE A 121 5.81 2.67 -5.70
N GLN A 122 4.89 2.17 -6.52
CA GLN A 122 4.78 2.56 -7.93
C GLN A 122 4.29 4.01 -8.07
N VAL A 123 3.36 4.44 -7.23
CA VAL A 123 2.90 5.84 -7.16
C VAL A 123 4.07 6.78 -6.85
N ARG A 124 4.90 6.46 -5.86
CA ARG A 124 6.09 7.23 -5.48
C ARG A 124 7.09 7.33 -6.64
N ASP A 125 7.40 6.20 -7.26
CA ASP A 125 8.39 6.14 -8.34
C ASP A 125 7.91 6.90 -9.59
N LEU A 126 6.62 6.81 -9.95
CA LEU A 126 6.06 7.56 -11.08
C LEU A 126 5.94 9.06 -10.75
N SER A 127 5.44 9.42 -9.57
CA SER A 127 5.33 10.82 -9.12
C SER A 127 6.70 11.51 -9.10
N LYS A 128 7.74 10.80 -8.62
CA LYS A 128 9.12 11.28 -8.66
C LYS A 128 9.61 11.49 -10.09
N ALA A 129 9.35 10.53 -10.99
CA ALA A 129 9.74 10.65 -12.39
C ALA A 129 9.01 11.81 -13.09
N MET A 130 7.73 12.04 -12.75
CA MET A 130 6.97 13.19 -13.24
C MET A 130 7.64 14.50 -12.81
N ARG A 131 7.96 14.66 -11.52
CA ARG A 131 8.62 15.87 -11.00
C ARG A 131 10.01 16.09 -11.57
N GLU A 132 10.85 15.04 -11.59
CA GLU A 132 12.28 15.18 -11.93
C GLU A 132 12.56 15.17 -13.43
N SER A 133 11.71 14.51 -14.22
CA SER A 133 12.01 14.24 -15.64
C SER A 133 10.90 14.65 -16.58
N PHE A 134 9.66 14.20 -16.38
CA PHE A 134 8.59 14.42 -17.37
C PHE A 134 8.11 15.87 -17.43
N SER A 135 8.13 16.62 -16.31
CA SER A 135 7.72 18.04 -16.28
C SER A 135 8.84 19.02 -16.65
N ARG A 136 10.06 18.53 -16.87
CA ARG A 136 11.24 19.39 -17.05
C ARG A 136 11.85 19.21 -18.42
N SER A 137 12.16 20.33 -19.08
CA SER A 137 12.86 20.31 -20.37
C SER A 137 14.32 19.86 -20.22
N GLN A 138 14.96 20.20 -19.12
CA GLN A 138 16.33 19.85 -18.74
C GLN A 138 16.42 19.66 -17.22
N SER A 139 17.42 18.92 -16.75
CA SER A 139 17.65 18.66 -15.33
C SER A 139 17.83 19.92 -14.47
N GLN A 140 18.23 21.03 -15.08
CA GLN A 140 18.43 22.33 -14.41
C GLN A 140 17.20 23.26 -14.53
N SER A 141 16.14 22.87 -15.22
CA SER A 141 14.88 23.65 -15.27
C SER A 141 14.21 23.70 -13.92
N VAL A 142 13.39 24.74 -13.71
CA VAL A 142 12.56 24.85 -12.52
C VAL A 142 11.58 23.66 -12.47
N GLU A 143 11.39 23.12 -11.30
CA GLU A 143 10.40 22.06 -11.06
C GLU A 143 8.98 22.64 -11.10
N ASP A 144 8.03 21.82 -11.57
CA ASP A 144 6.62 22.19 -11.48
C ASP A 144 6.19 22.30 -10.01
N THR A 145 5.46 23.37 -9.69
CA THR A 145 5.09 23.70 -8.31
C THR A 145 4.20 22.63 -7.70
N ASP A 146 3.19 22.15 -8.44
CA ASP A 146 2.26 21.15 -7.92
C ASP A 146 2.93 19.80 -7.76
N LEU A 147 3.74 19.38 -8.73
CA LEU A 147 4.48 18.10 -8.63
C LEU A 147 5.52 18.13 -7.51
N SER A 148 6.14 19.27 -7.25
CA SER A 148 7.08 19.44 -6.14
C SER A 148 6.40 19.32 -4.77
N LEU A 149 5.11 19.67 -4.67
CA LEU A 149 4.29 19.50 -3.47
C LEU A 149 3.67 18.10 -3.38
N ALA A 150 3.35 17.48 -4.52
CA ALA A 150 2.71 16.16 -4.58
C ALA A 150 3.63 15.03 -4.13
N GLU A 151 4.86 14.97 -4.66
CA GLU A 151 5.77 13.84 -4.43
C GLU A 151 6.11 13.63 -2.94
N PRO A 152 6.45 14.65 -2.13
CA PRO A 152 6.67 14.47 -0.71
C PRO A 152 5.45 13.91 0.05
N ARG A 153 4.23 14.21 -0.40
CA ARG A 153 2.99 13.69 0.20
C ARG A 153 2.87 12.17 0.04
N PHE A 154 3.26 11.64 -1.11
CA PHE A 154 3.27 10.20 -1.33
C PHE A 154 4.40 9.48 -0.57
N ASN A 155 5.44 10.19 -0.12
CA ASN A 155 6.57 9.63 0.61
C ASN A 155 6.34 9.52 2.13
N VAL A 156 5.18 9.91 2.64
CA VAL A 156 4.81 9.70 4.06
C VAL A 156 4.80 8.20 4.38
N ASP A 157 5.22 7.85 5.59
CA ASP A 157 5.26 6.45 6.04
C ASP A 157 3.87 5.80 5.97
N HIS A 158 3.80 4.71 5.21
CA HIS A 158 2.57 4.03 4.84
C HIS A 158 1.85 3.33 6.02
N VAL A 159 2.57 2.97 7.09
CA VAL A 159 1.99 2.32 8.29
C VAL A 159 1.71 3.30 9.42
N ARG A 160 1.85 4.57 9.19
CA ARG A 160 1.71 5.59 10.22
C ARG A 160 0.24 5.73 10.65
N TRP A 161 -0.05 5.39 11.89
CA TRP A 161 -1.40 5.45 12.49
C TRP A 161 -1.73 6.78 13.18
N ALA A 162 -0.71 7.67 13.38
CA ALA A 162 -0.87 8.98 13.99
C ALA A 162 -0.68 10.10 12.96
N ALA A 163 -1.20 11.27 13.24
CA ALA A 163 -1.08 12.44 12.36
C ALA A 163 0.41 12.79 12.03
N PRO A 164 0.72 13.18 10.79
CA PRO A 164 -0.18 13.23 9.63
C PRO A 164 -0.53 11.82 9.14
N TRP A 165 -1.83 11.60 8.87
CA TRP A 165 -2.32 10.30 8.39
C TRP A 165 -1.99 10.11 6.90
N PRO A 166 -1.49 8.92 6.50
CA PRO A 166 -1.14 8.61 5.11
C PRO A 166 -2.28 8.90 4.12
N GLU A 167 -3.51 8.55 4.44
CA GLU A 167 -4.67 8.74 3.57
C GLU A 167 -4.91 10.22 3.23
N ARG A 168 -4.74 11.09 4.22
CA ARG A 168 -4.88 12.53 4.04
C ARG A 168 -3.75 13.06 3.17
N GLU A 169 -2.51 12.67 3.46
CA GLU A 169 -1.33 13.11 2.72
C GLU A 169 -1.38 12.62 1.27
N TYR A 170 -1.75 11.36 1.04
CA TYR A 170 -1.89 10.81 -0.31
C TYR A 170 -3.03 11.49 -1.07
N ARG A 171 -4.14 11.81 -0.41
CA ARG A 171 -5.24 12.58 -1.03
C ARG A 171 -4.83 14.01 -1.37
N GLU A 172 -4.04 14.66 -0.51
CA GLU A 172 -3.45 15.97 -0.82
C GLU A 172 -2.47 15.88 -2.01
N GLY A 173 -1.58 14.87 -2.02
CA GLY A 173 -0.68 14.61 -3.14
C GLY A 173 -1.44 14.39 -4.46
N ARG A 174 -2.51 13.60 -4.41
CA ARG A 174 -3.42 13.37 -5.54
C ARG A 174 -4.05 14.68 -6.03
N ASN A 175 -4.48 15.56 -5.13
CA ASN A 175 -5.08 16.84 -5.49
C ASN A 175 -4.07 17.76 -6.20
N TYR A 176 -2.81 17.78 -5.77
CA TYR A 176 -1.75 18.51 -6.47
C TYR A 176 -1.49 17.95 -7.88
N VAL A 177 -1.48 16.61 -8.03
CA VAL A 177 -1.36 15.97 -9.35
C VAL A 177 -2.56 16.33 -10.23
N THR A 178 -3.75 16.46 -9.65
CA THR A 178 -4.96 16.89 -10.38
C THR A 178 -4.84 18.35 -10.82
N SER A 179 -4.35 19.24 -9.95
CA SER A 179 -4.09 20.64 -10.31
C SER A 179 -3.06 20.76 -11.44
N TYR A 180 -2.01 19.95 -11.40
CA TYR A 180 -1.05 19.85 -12.51
C TYR A 180 -1.73 19.40 -13.81
N LEU A 181 -2.61 18.37 -13.76
CA LEU A 181 -3.34 17.89 -14.93
C LEU A 181 -4.27 18.96 -15.51
N GLU A 182 -4.98 19.71 -14.66
CA GLU A 182 -5.85 20.80 -15.07
C GLU A 182 -5.06 21.89 -15.82
N ARG A 183 -3.91 22.30 -15.30
CA ARG A 183 -3.03 23.27 -15.98
C ARG A 183 -2.40 22.70 -17.26
N LEU A 184 -2.06 21.41 -17.27
CA LEU A 184 -1.53 20.74 -18.45
C LEU A 184 -2.55 20.69 -19.59
N SER A 185 -3.83 20.56 -19.24
CA SER A 185 -4.97 20.50 -20.19
C SER A 185 -5.50 21.87 -20.58
N ASP A 186 -5.02 22.95 -19.97
CA ASP A 186 -5.41 24.33 -20.29
C ASP A 186 -4.57 24.87 -21.46
N GLU A 187 -5.18 24.96 -22.63
CA GLU A 187 -4.53 25.46 -23.85
C GLU A 187 -4.17 26.95 -23.78
N GLU A 188 -4.75 27.72 -22.85
CA GLU A 188 -4.49 29.16 -22.72
C GLU A 188 -3.37 29.47 -21.72
N ALA A 189 -3.19 28.63 -20.68
CA ALA A 189 -2.29 28.94 -19.59
C ALA A 189 -0.80 28.67 -19.91
N PHE A 190 -0.46 27.64 -20.68
CA PHE A 190 0.91 27.22 -21.06
C PHE A 190 1.93 27.13 -19.90
N ASP A 191 1.45 27.00 -18.65
CA ASP A 191 2.27 27.03 -17.44
C ASP A 191 2.64 25.66 -16.89
N ALA A 192 2.04 24.58 -17.41
CA ALA A 192 2.42 23.21 -17.17
C ALA A 192 2.91 22.53 -18.45
N GLN A 193 3.93 21.68 -18.32
CA GLN A 193 4.54 20.99 -19.46
C GLN A 193 4.76 19.52 -19.16
N PHE A 194 4.63 18.67 -20.19
CA PHE A 194 4.98 17.26 -20.13
C PHE A 194 5.87 16.89 -21.31
N TYR A 195 7.07 16.42 -21.05
CA TYR A 195 8.07 16.07 -22.04
C TYR A 195 8.12 14.56 -22.24
N ALA A 196 7.36 14.03 -23.21
CA ALA A 196 7.35 12.64 -23.62
C ALA A 196 8.62 12.26 -24.39
N ARG A 197 9.75 12.20 -23.71
CA ARG A 197 11.06 11.89 -24.30
C ARG A 197 11.50 10.49 -23.90
N ALA A 198 12.22 9.82 -24.78
CA ALA A 198 12.72 8.46 -24.55
C ALA A 198 13.67 8.36 -23.35
N ASP A 199 14.45 9.39 -23.04
CA ASP A 199 15.34 9.44 -21.88
C ASP A 199 14.55 9.54 -20.57
N ASN A 200 13.45 10.31 -20.52
CA ASN A 200 12.57 10.42 -19.36
C ASN A 200 11.88 9.07 -19.10
N LEU A 201 11.35 8.44 -20.13
CA LEU A 201 10.77 7.11 -20.04
C LEU A 201 11.80 6.08 -19.55
N ARG A 202 13.01 6.11 -20.12
CA ARG A 202 14.10 5.21 -19.70
C ARG A 202 14.50 5.39 -18.26
N TYR A 203 14.50 6.63 -17.75
CA TYR A 203 14.78 6.92 -16.35
C TYR A 203 13.75 6.23 -15.42
N TRP A 204 12.45 6.41 -15.70
CA TRP A 204 11.38 5.78 -14.93
C TRP A 204 11.42 4.25 -15.03
N LEU A 205 11.51 3.69 -16.25
CA LEU A 205 11.60 2.24 -16.46
C LEU A 205 12.83 1.62 -15.79
N GLY A 206 13.96 2.31 -15.74
CA GLY A 206 15.14 1.85 -15.01
C GLY A 206 14.92 1.79 -13.47
N THR A 207 14.06 2.66 -12.93
CA THR A 207 13.63 2.57 -11.53
C THR A 207 12.71 1.38 -11.32
N VAL A 208 11.73 1.18 -12.22
CA VAL A 208 10.82 0.02 -12.20
C VAL A 208 11.60 -1.30 -12.28
N GLU A 209 12.57 -1.40 -13.19
CA GLU A 209 13.43 -2.58 -13.34
C GLU A 209 14.14 -2.94 -12.02
N LYS A 210 14.73 -1.96 -11.34
CA LYS A 210 15.38 -2.17 -10.04
C LYS A 210 14.39 -2.67 -8.97
N ARG A 211 13.17 -2.10 -8.95
CA ARG A 211 12.11 -2.53 -8.02
C ARG A 211 11.68 -3.96 -8.29
N LEU A 212 11.41 -4.29 -9.54
CA LEU A 212 11.03 -5.65 -9.95
C LEU A 212 12.14 -6.66 -9.68
N GLY A 213 13.40 -6.29 -9.91
CA GLY A 213 14.56 -7.13 -9.58
C GLY A 213 14.65 -7.46 -8.09
N SER A 214 14.49 -6.44 -7.22
CA SER A 214 14.44 -6.63 -5.77
C SER A 214 13.25 -7.51 -5.34
N LEU A 215 12.08 -7.28 -5.93
CA LEU A 215 10.87 -8.04 -5.63
C LEU A 215 11.02 -9.51 -6.07
N SER A 216 11.59 -9.76 -7.25
CA SER A 216 11.90 -11.10 -7.75
C SER A 216 12.83 -11.87 -6.80
N GLN A 217 13.85 -11.21 -6.25
CA GLN A 217 14.74 -11.83 -5.25
C GLN A 217 13.98 -12.20 -3.98
N ARG A 218 13.08 -11.35 -3.49
CA ARG A 218 12.27 -11.64 -2.29
C ARG A 218 11.25 -12.75 -2.55
N LEU A 219 10.65 -12.80 -3.74
CA LEU A 219 9.79 -13.92 -4.15
C LEU A 219 10.57 -15.23 -4.23
N SER A 220 11.78 -15.22 -4.78
CA SER A 220 12.65 -16.41 -4.84
C SER A 220 13.07 -16.88 -3.44
N ALA A 221 13.23 -15.98 -2.48
CA ALA A 221 13.51 -16.32 -1.09
C ALA A 221 12.36 -17.07 -0.40
N SER A 222 11.13 -17.04 -0.94
CA SER A 222 9.99 -17.78 -0.41
C SER A 222 10.20 -19.29 -0.47
N VAL A 223 10.86 -19.78 -1.52
CA VAL A 223 11.21 -21.21 -1.68
C VAL A 223 12.60 -21.54 -1.11
N GLY A 224 13.37 -20.55 -0.69
CA GLY A 224 14.72 -20.68 -0.21
C GLY A 224 15.76 -20.45 -1.31
N GLN A 225 16.43 -19.32 -1.24
CA GLN A 225 17.49 -18.94 -2.18
C GLN A 225 18.85 -19.21 -1.56
N ARG A 226 19.70 -19.94 -2.28
CA ARG A 226 21.13 -20.08 -1.93
C ARG A 226 21.88 -18.87 -2.48
N ARG A 227 22.60 -18.18 -1.62
CA ARG A 227 23.42 -17.03 -1.96
C ARG A 227 24.85 -17.24 -1.48
N ILE A 228 25.82 -16.86 -2.29
CA ILE A 228 27.21 -16.81 -1.85
C ILE A 228 27.32 -15.79 -0.71
N ASN A 229 27.97 -16.18 0.36
CA ASN A 229 28.20 -15.28 1.49
C ASN A 229 29.25 -14.22 1.10
N THR A 230 28.77 -13.03 0.75
CA THR A 230 29.62 -11.89 0.39
C THR A 230 30.22 -11.18 1.60
N ASP A 231 29.75 -11.48 2.82
CA ASP A 231 30.30 -10.91 4.08
C ASP A 231 31.72 -11.38 4.31
N LEU A 232 32.12 -12.49 3.65
CA LEU A 232 33.49 -13.03 3.64
C LEU A 232 34.41 -12.33 2.67
N SER A 233 33.93 -11.44 1.81
CA SER A 233 34.72 -10.72 0.80
C SER A 233 35.52 -9.55 1.39
N GLY A 234 35.65 -9.47 2.72
CA GLY A 234 36.45 -8.48 3.42
C GLY A 234 37.94 -8.53 3.02
N SER A 235 38.66 -7.45 3.29
CA SER A 235 40.09 -7.31 2.95
C SER A 235 40.91 -8.52 3.32
N LEU A 236 41.92 -8.84 2.51
CA LEU A 236 42.86 -9.97 2.69
C LEU A 236 43.51 -10.07 4.10
N GLY A 237 43.38 -9.00 4.90
CA GLY A 237 43.87 -8.95 6.29
C GLY A 237 42.82 -9.29 7.36
N ALA A 238 41.53 -9.39 7.01
CA ALA A 238 40.49 -9.72 7.99
C ALA A 238 40.34 -11.24 8.10
N ARG A 239 40.92 -11.83 9.13
CA ARG A 239 40.66 -13.23 9.47
C ARG A 239 39.54 -13.30 10.49
N GLN A 240 38.50 -14.04 10.17
CA GLN A 240 37.42 -14.34 11.10
C GLN A 240 37.90 -15.40 12.10
N SER A 241 37.55 -15.21 13.38
CA SER A 241 37.86 -16.20 14.44
C SER A 241 36.97 -17.44 14.38
N THR A 242 35.82 -17.33 13.68
CA THR A 242 34.87 -18.44 13.49
C THR A 242 34.62 -18.63 12.00
N GLU A 243 34.68 -19.87 11.53
CA GLU A 243 34.34 -20.19 10.13
C GLU A 243 32.91 -19.87 9.85
N SER A 244 32.67 -18.98 8.86
CA SER A 244 31.33 -18.68 8.34
C SER A 244 31.04 -19.54 7.10
N PRO A 245 29.83 -20.05 6.93
CA PRO A 245 29.50 -20.87 5.77
C PRO A 245 29.64 -20.04 4.47
N ARG A 246 30.21 -20.68 3.44
CA ARG A 246 30.40 -20.04 2.11
C ARG A 246 29.12 -19.73 1.42
N GLU A 247 28.03 -20.45 1.74
CA GLU A 247 26.71 -20.26 1.22
C GLU A 247 25.75 -19.96 2.35
N LEU A 248 24.91 -18.95 2.14
CA LEU A 248 23.79 -18.61 3.01
C LEU A 248 22.50 -19.02 2.34
N VAL A 249 21.62 -19.71 3.07
CA VAL A 249 20.26 -19.96 2.64
C VAL A 249 19.36 -18.83 3.18
N ILE A 250 18.94 -17.95 2.27
CA ILE A 250 17.99 -16.90 2.61
C ILE A 250 16.60 -17.48 2.36
N LYS A 251 15.78 -17.52 3.41
CA LYS A 251 14.40 -18.00 3.34
C LYS A 251 13.47 -17.03 4.04
N THR A 252 12.41 -16.65 3.34
CA THR A 252 11.33 -15.84 3.92
C THR A 252 10.63 -16.65 5.01
N SER A 253 10.33 -16.02 6.14
CA SER A 253 9.50 -16.64 7.19
C SER A 253 8.16 -17.04 6.62
N TRP A 254 7.68 -18.21 7.00
CA TRP A 254 6.42 -18.77 6.51
C TRP A 254 5.22 -17.80 6.65
N TRP A 255 5.17 -17.05 7.74
CA TRP A 255 4.14 -16.03 8.01
C TRP A 255 4.19 -14.80 7.11
N LYS A 256 5.25 -14.63 6.30
CA LYS A 256 5.46 -13.46 5.43
C LYS A 256 5.53 -13.81 3.94
N ILE A 257 5.30 -15.08 3.59
CA ILE A 257 5.40 -15.51 2.19
C ILE A 257 4.27 -14.90 1.36
N ASP A 258 3.07 -14.94 1.88
CA ASP A 258 1.89 -14.33 1.28
C ASP A 258 1.99 -12.81 1.19
N ASN A 259 2.52 -12.15 2.22
CA ASN A 259 2.75 -10.70 2.19
C ASN A 259 3.65 -10.28 1.01
N VAL A 260 4.75 -11.00 0.76
CA VAL A 260 5.62 -10.72 -0.39
C VAL A 260 4.89 -10.94 -1.71
N PHE A 261 4.04 -11.97 -1.78
CA PHE A 261 3.24 -12.26 -2.96
C PHE A 261 2.20 -11.17 -3.22
N TYR A 262 1.49 -10.70 -2.18
CA TYR A 262 0.51 -9.63 -2.31
C TYR A 262 1.17 -8.28 -2.63
N GLU A 263 2.36 -8.00 -2.11
CA GLU A 263 3.16 -6.84 -2.53
C GLU A 263 3.48 -6.91 -4.03
N ALA A 264 3.85 -8.09 -4.54
CA ALA A 264 4.10 -8.29 -5.96
C ALA A 264 2.83 -8.05 -6.81
N ARG A 265 1.67 -8.51 -6.34
CA ARG A 265 0.39 -8.28 -7.01
C ARG A 265 0.05 -6.79 -7.06
N GLY A 266 0.17 -6.07 -5.93
CA GLY A 266 -0.07 -4.63 -5.88
C GLY A 266 0.89 -3.85 -6.80
N THR A 267 2.17 -4.20 -6.77
CA THR A 267 3.18 -3.63 -7.67
C THR A 267 2.81 -3.85 -9.14
N SER A 268 2.46 -5.08 -9.51
CA SER A 268 2.11 -5.42 -10.90
C SER A 268 0.82 -4.74 -11.33
N TRP A 269 -0.20 -4.69 -10.46
CA TRP A 269 -1.45 -4.00 -10.73
C TRP A 269 -1.23 -2.52 -11.02
N ALA A 270 -0.52 -1.80 -10.16
CA ALA A 270 -0.23 -0.37 -10.36
C ALA A 270 0.63 -0.13 -11.60
N LEU A 271 1.61 -1.01 -11.86
CA LEU A 271 2.50 -0.89 -13.01
C LEU A 271 1.75 -1.08 -14.34
N VAL A 272 0.82 -2.05 -14.42
CA VAL A 272 -0.01 -2.26 -15.62
C VAL A 272 -0.79 -1.00 -15.98
N HIS A 273 -1.41 -0.34 -14.97
CA HIS A 273 -2.14 0.91 -15.19
C HIS A 273 -1.21 2.06 -15.57
N SER A 274 -0.06 2.18 -14.93
CA SER A 274 0.93 3.21 -15.26
C SER A 274 1.49 3.04 -16.68
N LEU A 275 1.77 1.81 -17.11
CA LEU A 275 2.23 1.51 -18.47
C LEU A 275 1.16 1.79 -19.52
N LYS A 276 -0.10 1.41 -19.27
CA LYS A 276 -1.23 1.76 -20.13
C LYS A 276 -1.44 3.29 -20.24
N GLY A 277 -1.05 4.05 -19.20
CA GLY A 277 -1.12 5.51 -19.22
C GLY A 277 0.03 6.17 -19.98
N VAL A 278 1.13 5.47 -20.19
CA VAL A 278 2.29 5.98 -20.94
C VAL A 278 2.21 5.62 -22.43
N GLU A 279 1.46 4.58 -22.80
CA GLU A 279 1.20 4.16 -24.18
C GLU A 279 0.41 5.22 -24.94
#